data_ac7e918e22c9806292e4d78c04b9552d
#
_entry.id   ac7e918e22c9806292e4d78c04b9552d
#
_cell.length_a   1.000
_cell.length_b   1.000
_cell.length_c   1.000
_cell.angle_alpha   90.00
_cell.angle_beta   90.00
_cell.angle_gamma   90.00
#
_symmetry.space_group_name_H-M   'P 1'
#
loop_
_entity.id
_entity.type
_entity.pdbx_description
1 polymer ?
#
loop_
_entity_poly.entity_id
_entity_poly.type
_entity_poly.pdbx_seq_one_letter_code
_entity_poly.pdbx_strand_id
1 'polypeptide(L)'
;ALGEAKTENVVFKIIEKADTASLALQNGDINAWIGLPDTIGPFEDNENYNINNYSEGRVAYIRLNTASENMQDINYRKGILKALDREEIMTAAYTDPEFFVLGYSFLPKGNKYYTEDLEKYEQNIEEAKELTANGPKELTITYVRTNATEEKMALAIQAELKEIGINAQIEGVEQAAFMDVVMERENSPYDIMIGGYVMGIDPYAYASLFVSDQEGMMNMMNYDNATVNELFVKGNATLDETERQEIYTQAQQAVMEDAIFYPLGTNLRTLVTTSNVGGIDEAKLVPIYTFSDLSKLTME
;
A
#
# COMPACT_ATOMS: atom_id res chain seq x y z
N ALA A 1 -2.99 -20.87 -27.77
CA ALA A 1 -3.78 -21.71 -26.87
C ALA A 1 -2.98 -21.93 -25.59
N LEU A 2 -3.58 -21.78 -24.44
CA LEU A 2 -2.92 -21.94 -23.13
C LEU A 2 -2.62 -23.42 -22.74
N GLY A 3 -2.97 -24.37 -23.61
CA GLY A 3 -2.87 -25.80 -23.38
C GLY A 3 -4.15 -26.41 -22.83
N GLU A 4 -4.12 -27.70 -22.52
CA GLU A 4 -5.24 -28.42 -21.89
C GLU A 4 -5.27 -28.14 -20.38
N ALA A 5 -6.46 -27.89 -19.85
CA ALA A 5 -6.64 -27.69 -18.42
C ALA A 5 -6.38 -29.02 -17.67
N LYS A 6 -5.57 -28.96 -16.60
CA LYS A 6 -5.25 -30.12 -15.78
C LYS A 6 -6.32 -30.44 -14.74
N THR A 7 -7.13 -29.45 -14.38
CA THR A 7 -8.26 -29.59 -13.48
C THR A 7 -9.56 -29.30 -14.24
N GLU A 8 -10.53 -30.19 -14.15
CA GLU A 8 -11.80 -30.12 -14.90
C GLU A 8 -12.67 -28.96 -14.40
N ASN A 9 -12.75 -28.78 -13.09
CA ASN A 9 -13.61 -27.78 -12.47
C ASN A 9 -12.87 -27.00 -11.36
N VAL A 10 -13.00 -25.68 -11.37
CA VAL A 10 -12.61 -24.79 -10.26
C VAL A 10 -13.84 -24.08 -9.74
N VAL A 11 -14.12 -24.25 -8.45
CA VAL A 11 -15.32 -23.70 -7.79
C VAL A 11 -14.91 -22.60 -6.81
N PHE A 12 -15.40 -21.40 -7.00
CA PHE A 12 -15.22 -20.30 -6.05
C PHE A 12 -16.39 -20.28 -5.06
N LYS A 13 -16.09 -20.47 -3.76
CA LYS A 13 -17.05 -20.34 -2.67
C LYS A 13 -16.88 -18.99 -2.00
N ILE A 14 -17.96 -18.24 -1.85
CA ILE A 14 -17.94 -16.97 -1.11
C ILE A 14 -18.15 -17.27 0.37
N ILE A 15 -17.14 -16.97 1.19
CA ILE A 15 -17.16 -17.13 2.64
C ILE A 15 -16.72 -15.80 3.25
N GLU A 16 -17.64 -15.08 3.88
CA GLU A 16 -17.38 -13.68 4.33
C GLU A 16 -16.45 -13.58 5.53
N LYS A 17 -16.43 -14.60 6.41
CA LYS A 17 -15.64 -14.55 7.65
C LYS A 17 -14.37 -15.40 7.52
N ALA A 18 -13.23 -14.83 7.84
CA ALA A 18 -11.92 -15.49 7.79
C ALA A 18 -11.89 -16.78 8.65
N ASP A 19 -12.40 -16.72 9.88
CA ASP A 19 -12.48 -17.91 10.77
C ASP A 19 -13.32 -19.04 10.16
N THR A 20 -14.41 -18.69 9.49
CA THR A 20 -15.27 -19.69 8.82
C THR A 20 -14.56 -20.30 7.61
N ALA A 21 -13.80 -19.50 6.86
CA ALA A 21 -13.00 -19.99 5.73
C ALA A 21 -11.84 -20.88 6.20
N SER A 22 -11.18 -20.52 7.29
CA SER A 22 -10.14 -21.32 7.94
C SER A 22 -10.69 -22.71 8.35
N LEU A 23 -11.84 -22.75 9.01
CA LEU A 23 -12.52 -24.01 9.38
C LEU A 23 -12.96 -24.82 8.15
N ALA A 24 -13.43 -24.17 7.09
CA ALA A 24 -13.82 -24.86 5.85
C ALA A 24 -12.63 -25.53 5.17
N LEU A 25 -11.45 -24.90 5.20
CA LEU A 25 -10.20 -25.50 4.70
C LEU A 25 -9.77 -26.70 5.57
N GLN A 26 -9.83 -26.57 6.90
CA GLN A 26 -9.51 -27.66 7.84
C GLN A 26 -10.44 -28.85 7.68
N ASN A 27 -11.73 -28.64 7.37
CA ASN A 27 -12.70 -29.68 7.16
C ASN A 27 -12.66 -30.30 5.76
N GLY A 28 -11.89 -29.74 4.83
CA GLY A 28 -11.82 -30.17 3.43
C GLY A 28 -13.01 -29.72 2.58
N ASP A 29 -13.80 -28.74 3.05
CA ASP A 29 -14.91 -28.15 2.29
C ASP A 29 -14.42 -27.25 1.14
N ILE A 30 -13.18 -26.73 1.26
CA ILE A 30 -12.41 -26.01 0.26
C ILE A 30 -10.96 -26.53 0.24
N ASN A 31 -10.25 -26.31 -0.86
CA ASN A 31 -8.88 -26.76 -1.04
C ASN A 31 -7.86 -25.63 -1.07
N ALA A 32 -8.31 -24.41 -1.20
CA ALA A 32 -7.47 -23.22 -1.22
C ALA A 32 -8.19 -22.04 -0.58
N TRP A 33 -7.44 -21.19 0.11
CA TRP A 33 -7.97 -19.99 0.75
C TRP A 33 -6.87 -18.94 0.90
N ILE A 34 -7.23 -17.67 0.76
CA ILE A 34 -6.35 -16.54 1.07
C ILE A 34 -6.55 -16.21 2.55
N GLY A 35 -5.58 -16.61 3.37
CA GLY A 35 -5.58 -16.39 4.80
C GLY A 35 -5.11 -15.00 5.21
N LEU A 36 -5.46 -14.62 6.44
CA LEU A 36 -4.93 -13.45 7.11
C LEU A 36 -3.84 -13.89 8.10
N PRO A 37 -2.85 -13.02 8.39
CA PRO A 37 -1.74 -13.35 9.30
C PRO A 37 -2.18 -13.94 10.64
N ASP A 38 -3.27 -13.47 11.21
CA ASP A 38 -3.81 -13.92 12.49
C ASP A 38 -4.66 -15.19 12.41
N THR A 39 -4.92 -15.72 11.22
CA THR A 39 -5.80 -16.88 10.99
C THR A 39 -5.09 -18.08 10.37
N ILE A 40 -3.83 -17.97 9.96
CA ILE A 40 -3.08 -19.06 9.31
C ILE A 40 -2.40 -20.02 10.28
N GLY A 41 -2.26 -19.67 11.57
CA GLY A 41 -1.58 -20.48 12.57
C GLY A 41 -1.92 -21.97 12.58
N PRO A 42 -3.18 -22.41 12.37
CA PRO A 42 -3.52 -23.84 12.29
C PRO A 42 -2.89 -24.62 11.11
N PHE A 43 -2.33 -23.90 10.14
CA PHE A 43 -1.76 -24.47 8.90
C PHE A 43 -0.23 -24.43 8.90
N GLU A 44 0.37 -23.60 9.75
CA GLU A 44 1.82 -23.51 9.92
C GLU A 44 2.36 -24.83 10.46
N ASP A 45 3.54 -25.23 10.00
CA ASP A 45 4.19 -26.48 10.39
C ASP A 45 3.34 -27.76 10.21
N ASN A 46 2.35 -27.73 9.32
CA ASN A 46 1.42 -28.82 9.08
C ASN A 46 1.56 -29.36 7.64
N GLU A 47 2.12 -30.56 7.50
CA GLU A 47 2.40 -31.23 6.22
C GLU A 47 1.17 -31.46 5.32
N ASN A 48 -0.03 -31.31 5.86
CA ASN A 48 -1.26 -31.42 5.08
C ASN A 48 -1.59 -30.15 4.29
N TYR A 49 -0.82 -29.07 4.47
CA TYR A 49 -1.05 -27.78 3.82
C TYR A 49 0.23 -27.22 3.24
N ASN A 50 0.07 -26.40 2.19
CA ASN A 50 1.13 -25.55 1.64
C ASN A 50 0.77 -24.08 1.86
N ILE A 51 1.75 -23.29 2.28
CA ILE A 51 1.63 -21.86 2.49
C ILE A 51 2.50 -21.13 1.46
N ASN A 52 1.91 -20.21 0.69
CA ASN A 52 2.58 -19.45 -0.34
C ASN A 52 2.31 -17.96 -0.15
N ASN A 53 3.32 -17.22 0.24
CA ASN A 53 3.23 -15.76 0.33
C ASN A 53 3.53 -15.13 -1.03
N TYR A 54 2.70 -14.17 -1.44
CA TYR A 54 2.87 -13.46 -2.70
C TYR A 54 2.44 -12.00 -2.57
N SER A 55 3.05 -11.13 -3.37
CA SER A 55 2.73 -9.70 -3.35
C SER A 55 1.33 -9.44 -3.89
N GLU A 56 0.54 -8.68 -3.14
CA GLU A 56 -0.74 -8.14 -3.62
C GLU A 56 -0.54 -7.01 -4.63
N GLY A 57 0.66 -6.42 -4.68
CA GLY A 57 0.94 -5.22 -5.46
C GLY A 57 0.28 -3.95 -4.87
N ARG A 58 -0.30 -4.06 -3.67
CA ARG A 58 -0.87 -2.91 -2.95
C ARG A 58 0.25 -2.13 -2.28
N VAL A 59 0.32 -0.84 -2.56
CA VAL A 59 1.21 0.07 -1.84
C VAL A 59 0.43 0.70 -0.68
N ALA A 60 0.86 0.38 0.54
CA ALA A 60 0.42 1.08 1.74
C ALA A 60 1.20 2.39 1.86
N TYR A 61 0.53 3.47 2.23
CA TYR A 61 1.12 4.79 2.25
C TYR A 61 0.53 5.72 3.30
N ILE A 62 1.29 6.76 3.59
CA ILE A 62 0.84 7.97 4.27
C ILE A 62 0.90 9.11 3.27
N ARG A 63 -0.15 9.94 3.20
CA ARG A 63 -0.20 11.17 2.41
C ARG A 63 -0.33 12.38 3.31
N LEU A 64 0.42 13.44 3.00
CA LEU A 64 0.31 14.73 3.64
C LEU A 64 -0.49 15.66 2.76
N ASN A 65 -1.53 16.29 3.32
CA ASN A 65 -2.49 17.09 2.57
C ASN A 65 -2.01 18.52 2.42
N THR A 66 -1.56 18.92 1.25
CA THR A 66 -1.07 20.29 1.00
C THR A 66 -2.15 21.36 0.97
N ALA A 67 -3.44 21.00 1.00
CA ALA A 67 -4.53 21.97 1.22
C ALA A 67 -4.70 22.34 2.70
N SER A 68 -4.18 21.53 3.63
CA SER A 68 -4.18 21.87 5.05
C SER A 68 -3.21 22.99 5.35
N GLU A 69 -3.64 23.99 6.15
CA GLU A 69 -2.76 25.05 6.63
C GLU A 69 -1.55 24.52 7.41
N ASN A 70 -1.72 23.38 8.09
CA ASN A 70 -0.68 22.74 8.87
C ASN A 70 0.43 22.14 8.00
N MET A 71 0.16 21.84 6.73
CA MET A 71 1.07 21.10 5.83
C MET A 71 1.69 21.97 4.73
N GLN A 72 1.62 23.30 4.83
CA GLN A 72 2.17 24.22 3.81
C GLN A 72 3.69 24.22 3.79
N ASP A 73 4.37 24.15 4.95
CA ASP A 73 5.82 24.18 5.04
C ASP A 73 6.43 22.81 4.71
N ILE A 74 7.24 22.75 3.66
CA ILE A 74 7.93 21.54 3.24
C ILE A 74 8.89 21.01 4.31
N ASN A 75 9.55 21.88 5.08
CA ASN A 75 10.45 21.43 6.14
C ASN A 75 9.66 20.77 7.29
N TYR A 76 8.48 21.33 7.59
CA TYR A 76 7.59 20.72 8.55
C TYR A 76 7.14 19.32 8.07
N ARG A 77 6.73 19.17 6.80
CA ARG A 77 6.39 17.87 6.23
C ARG A 77 7.56 16.89 6.30
N LYS A 78 8.76 17.33 5.93
CA LYS A 78 9.99 16.49 6.08
C LYS A 78 10.22 16.05 7.52
N GLY A 79 10.02 16.94 8.48
CA GLY A 79 10.10 16.63 9.90
C GLY A 79 9.08 15.59 10.35
N ILE A 80 7.82 15.69 9.88
CA ILE A 80 6.80 14.66 10.10
C ILE A 80 7.27 13.31 9.58
N LEU A 81 7.74 13.24 8.31
CA LEU A 81 8.17 11.97 7.71
C LEU A 81 9.40 11.38 8.39
N LYS A 82 10.34 12.22 8.88
CA LYS A 82 11.52 11.78 9.64
C LYS A 82 11.21 11.35 11.09
N ALA A 83 10.03 11.62 11.60
CA ALA A 83 9.58 11.08 12.88
C ALA A 83 9.15 9.61 12.78
N LEU A 84 8.84 9.12 11.59
CA LEU A 84 8.18 7.84 11.36
C LEU A 84 9.17 6.70 11.11
N ASP A 85 8.93 5.55 11.74
CA ASP A 85 9.58 4.27 11.45
C ASP A 85 8.67 3.41 10.57
N ARG A 86 9.09 3.21 9.33
CA ARG A 86 8.33 2.46 8.32
C ARG A 86 8.11 1.01 8.72
N GLU A 87 9.12 0.37 9.29
CA GLU A 87 9.06 -1.03 9.70
C GLU A 87 8.17 -1.21 10.93
N GLU A 88 8.26 -0.31 11.90
CA GLU A 88 7.41 -0.34 13.10
C GLU A 88 5.94 -0.16 12.73
N ILE A 89 5.61 0.81 11.86
CA ILE A 89 4.24 1.04 11.37
C ILE A 89 3.70 -0.19 10.62
N MET A 90 4.51 -0.79 9.74
CA MET A 90 4.09 -1.99 8.99
C MET A 90 3.94 -3.21 9.91
N THR A 91 4.83 -3.37 10.89
CA THR A 91 4.73 -4.44 11.90
C THR A 91 3.49 -4.28 12.78
N ALA A 92 3.16 -3.06 13.20
CA ALA A 92 1.92 -2.79 13.92
C ALA A 92 0.67 -3.20 13.11
N ALA A 93 0.70 -2.98 11.78
CA ALA A 93 -0.39 -3.31 10.88
C ALA A 93 -0.53 -4.81 10.58
N TYR A 94 0.60 -5.47 10.31
CA TYR A 94 0.65 -6.84 9.76
C TYR A 94 1.23 -7.88 10.71
N THR A 95 1.56 -7.50 11.94
CA THR A 95 2.04 -8.33 13.06
C THR A 95 3.44 -8.93 12.89
N ASP A 96 3.85 -9.31 11.70
CA ASP A 96 5.14 -9.94 11.46
C ASP A 96 5.74 -9.44 10.13
N PRO A 97 7.07 -9.21 10.06
CA PRO A 97 7.79 -8.85 8.85
C PRO A 97 7.64 -9.86 7.68
N GLU A 98 7.23 -11.09 7.95
CA GLU A 98 6.96 -12.09 6.89
C GLU A 98 5.75 -11.73 6.01
N PHE A 99 4.86 -10.83 6.48
CA PHE A 99 3.64 -10.48 5.76
C PHE A 99 3.70 -9.16 4.98
N PHE A 100 4.88 -8.53 4.91
CA PHE A 100 5.06 -7.34 4.11
C PHE A 100 6.46 -7.20 3.55
N VAL A 101 6.60 -6.34 2.55
CA VAL A 101 7.90 -5.92 1.99
C VAL A 101 7.95 -4.41 2.05
N LEU A 102 8.96 -3.82 2.71
CA LEU A 102 9.13 -2.38 2.76
C LEU A 102 9.33 -1.80 1.36
N GLY A 103 8.73 -0.65 1.12
CA GLY A 103 8.79 0.08 -0.14
C GLY A 103 9.10 1.56 0.06
N TYR A 104 9.84 2.14 -0.89
CA TYR A 104 10.33 3.52 -0.80
C TYR A 104 9.79 4.41 -1.92
N SER A 105 8.98 3.86 -2.81
CA SER A 105 8.38 4.54 -3.95
C SER A 105 6.87 4.37 -3.97
N PHE A 106 6.19 5.27 -4.69
CA PHE A 106 4.79 5.09 -5.01
C PHE A 106 4.52 3.88 -5.93
N LEU A 107 5.53 3.37 -6.62
CA LEU A 107 5.46 2.10 -7.34
C LEU A 107 5.70 0.93 -6.37
N PRO A 108 4.99 -0.19 -6.50
CA PRO A 108 5.25 -1.36 -5.68
C PRO A 108 6.61 -1.98 -6.03
N LYS A 109 7.29 -2.51 -5.02
CA LYS A 109 8.53 -3.28 -5.22
C LYS A 109 8.24 -4.46 -6.14
N GLY A 110 9.01 -4.58 -7.22
CA GLY A 110 8.74 -5.54 -8.32
C GLY A 110 8.09 -4.91 -9.56
N ASN A 111 7.65 -3.65 -9.50
CA ASN A 111 7.33 -2.90 -10.72
C ASN A 111 8.62 -2.65 -11.52
N LYS A 112 8.56 -2.80 -12.84
CA LYS A 112 9.71 -2.64 -13.73
C LYS A 112 10.41 -1.28 -13.58
N TYR A 113 9.67 -0.24 -13.25
CA TYR A 113 10.17 1.14 -13.14
C TYR A 113 10.46 1.55 -11.68
N TYR A 114 10.34 0.63 -10.73
CA TYR A 114 10.66 0.91 -9.32
C TYR A 114 12.14 1.28 -9.15
N THR A 115 12.42 2.26 -8.31
CA THR A 115 13.76 2.62 -7.89
C THR A 115 13.83 2.81 -6.38
N GLU A 116 14.99 2.61 -5.79
CA GLU A 116 15.32 2.97 -4.40
C GLU A 116 16.30 4.16 -4.32
N ASP A 117 16.67 4.73 -5.45
CA ASP A 117 17.48 5.97 -5.52
C ASP A 117 16.57 7.19 -5.29
N LEU A 118 16.09 7.32 -4.06
CA LEU A 118 15.09 8.28 -3.62
C LEU A 118 15.41 8.82 -2.23
N GLU A 119 14.86 9.99 -1.89
CA GLU A 119 14.80 10.42 -0.49
C GLU A 119 13.89 9.46 0.31
N LYS A 120 14.48 8.74 1.27
CA LYS A 120 13.79 7.67 1.99
C LYS A 120 13.12 8.11 3.28
N TYR A 121 13.49 9.30 3.80
CA TYR A 121 13.04 9.79 5.11
C TYR A 121 13.20 8.72 6.20
N GLU A 122 14.43 8.19 6.33
CA GLU A 122 14.76 7.29 7.45
C GLU A 122 14.54 8.03 8.78
N GLN A 123 14.03 7.31 9.78
CA GLN A 123 13.70 7.90 11.07
C GLN A 123 14.91 8.62 11.68
N ASN A 124 14.70 9.86 12.08
CA ASN A 124 15.66 10.69 12.79
C ASN A 124 14.92 11.67 13.72
N ILE A 125 14.71 11.25 14.95
CA ILE A 125 13.89 11.98 15.93
C ILE A 125 14.45 13.36 16.25
N GLU A 126 15.78 13.54 16.31
CA GLU A 126 16.38 14.85 16.60
C GLU A 126 16.17 15.82 15.44
N GLU A 127 16.41 15.40 14.20
CA GLU A 127 16.15 16.20 13.02
C GLU A 127 14.64 16.50 12.85
N ALA A 128 13.79 15.51 13.15
CA ALA A 128 12.33 15.68 13.14
C ALA A 128 11.90 16.78 14.13
N LYS A 129 12.44 16.79 15.34
CA LYS A 129 12.18 17.83 16.33
C LYS A 129 12.63 19.21 15.87
N GLU A 130 13.82 19.31 15.26
CA GLU A 130 14.33 20.56 14.72
C GLU A 130 13.43 21.12 13.62
N LEU A 131 13.08 20.29 12.64
CA LEU A 131 12.25 20.67 11.49
C LEU A 131 10.81 21.04 11.89
N THR A 132 10.28 20.43 12.95
CA THR A 132 8.90 20.65 13.42
C THR A 132 8.80 21.65 14.59
N ALA A 133 9.93 22.23 15.05
CA ALA A 133 9.98 23.06 16.27
C ALA A 133 8.96 24.21 16.27
N ASN A 134 8.85 24.91 15.15
CA ASN A 134 8.00 26.11 15.00
C ASN A 134 6.66 25.81 14.30
N GLY A 135 6.40 24.56 13.96
CA GLY A 135 5.18 24.16 13.26
C GLY A 135 4.03 23.81 14.22
N PRO A 136 2.88 23.44 13.64
CA PRO A 136 1.71 22.99 14.38
C PRO A 136 2.00 21.85 15.34
N LYS A 137 1.28 21.81 16.48
CA LYS A 137 1.41 20.74 17.47
C LYS A 137 0.17 19.87 17.57
N GLU A 138 -0.87 20.21 16.84
CA GLU A 138 -2.12 19.45 16.73
C GLU A 138 -2.33 19.08 15.26
N LEU A 139 -2.50 17.79 14.96
CA LEU A 139 -2.74 17.26 13.63
C LEU A 139 -3.92 16.29 13.62
N THR A 140 -4.51 16.07 12.46
CA THR A 140 -5.57 15.08 12.26
C THR A 140 -5.10 13.98 11.30
N ILE A 141 -5.16 12.72 11.74
CA ILE A 141 -4.89 11.52 10.94
C ILE A 141 -6.24 10.92 10.52
N THR A 142 -6.45 10.75 9.23
CA THR A 142 -7.69 10.20 8.68
C THR A 142 -7.46 8.87 7.97
N TYR A 143 -8.38 7.94 8.15
CA TYR A 143 -8.38 6.61 7.54
C TYR A 143 -9.81 6.08 7.36
N VAL A 144 -9.99 4.98 6.63
CA VAL A 144 -11.30 4.32 6.50
C VAL A 144 -11.62 3.52 7.77
N ARG A 145 -12.65 3.91 8.52
CA ARG A 145 -13.03 3.36 9.84
C ARG A 145 -13.18 1.84 9.88
N THR A 146 -13.60 1.22 8.80
CA THR A 146 -13.77 -0.23 8.72
C THR A 146 -12.48 -0.99 8.43
N ASN A 147 -11.35 -0.26 8.19
CA ASN A 147 -10.06 -0.85 7.89
C ASN A 147 -9.20 -0.95 9.16
N ALA A 148 -9.26 -2.10 9.82
CA ALA A 148 -8.52 -2.34 11.06
C ALA A 148 -6.99 -2.27 10.88
N THR A 149 -6.46 -2.55 9.68
CA THR A 149 -5.04 -2.43 9.37
C THR A 149 -4.60 -0.97 9.36
N GLU A 150 -5.39 -0.09 8.73
CA GLU A 150 -5.13 1.35 8.70
C GLU A 150 -5.31 2.00 10.08
N GLU A 151 -6.24 1.49 10.91
CA GLU A 151 -6.37 1.93 12.31
C GLU A 151 -5.11 1.63 13.13
N LYS A 152 -4.53 0.43 12.98
CA LYS A 152 -3.28 0.07 13.66
C LYS A 152 -2.11 0.95 13.19
N MET A 153 -2.02 1.25 11.89
CA MET A 153 -1.05 2.21 11.36
C MET A 153 -1.23 3.60 11.98
N ALA A 154 -2.48 4.09 12.08
CA ALA A 154 -2.78 5.40 12.67
C ALA A 154 -2.33 5.50 14.13
N LEU A 155 -2.52 4.44 14.90
CA LEU A 155 -2.09 4.37 16.30
C LEU A 155 -0.56 4.38 16.43
N ALA A 156 0.16 3.68 15.57
CA ALA A 156 1.63 3.70 15.53
C ALA A 156 2.14 5.11 15.18
N ILE A 157 1.63 5.70 14.10
CA ILE A 157 1.99 7.06 13.67
C ILE A 157 1.69 8.10 14.78
N GLN A 158 0.55 7.99 15.46
CA GLN A 158 0.21 8.87 16.59
C GLN A 158 1.25 8.77 17.70
N ALA A 159 1.70 7.55 18.02
CA ALA A 159 2.70 7.33 19.07
C ALA A 159 4.06 7.95 18.69
N GLU A 160 4.52 7.75 17.46
CA GLU A 160 5.77 8.30 16.95
C GLU A 160 5.74 9.83 16.88
N LEU A 161 4.65 10.44 16.39
CA LEU A 161 4.49 11.89 16.36
C LEU A 161 4.49 12.51 17.77
N LYS A 162 3.98 11.79 18.76
CA LYS A 162 4.01 12.22 20.16
C LYS A 162 5.43 12.33 20.70
N GLU A 163 6.38 11.53 20.24
CA GLU A 163 7.79 11.58 20.66
C GLU A 163 8.47 12.91 20.26
N ILE A 164 8.00 13.53 19.19
CA ILE A 164 8.46 14.85 18.74
C ILE A 164 7.56 16.00 19.23
N GLY A 165 6.63 15.71 20.15
CA GLY A 165 5.76 16.70 20.78
C GLY A 165 4.59 17.15 19.91
N ILE A 166 4.16 16.32 18.97
CA ILE A 166 2.97 16.56 18.13
C ILE A 166 1.85 15.65 18.62
N ASN A 167 0.68 16.24 18.87
CA ASN A 167 -0.53 15.54 19.27
C ASN A 167 -1.41 15.32 18.04
N ALA A 168 -1.50 14.07 17.57
CA ALA A 168 -2.31 13.71 16.41
C ALA A 168 -3.64 13.11 16.87
N GLN A 169 -4.76 13.65 16.39
CA GLN A 169 -6.09 13.09 16.57
C GLN A 169 -6.36 12.08 15.46
N ILE A 170 -6.90 10.91 15.82
CA ILE A 170 -7.22 9.84 14.86
C ILE A 170 -8.71 9.91 14.55
N GLU A 171 -9.05 10.06 13.27
CA GLU A 171 -10.41 10.20 12.78
C GLU A 171 -10.74 9.15 11.72
N GLY A 172 -11.44 8.10 12.15
CA GLY A 172 -11.95 7.07 11.23
C GLY A 172 -13.21 7.55 10.51
N VAL A 173 -13.17 7.57 9.18
CA VAL A 173 -14.27 8.00 8.31
C VAL A 173 -15.00 6.80 7.73
N GLU A 174 -16.32 6.86 7.65
CA GLU A 174 -17.13 5.83 7.00
C GLU A 174 -16.76 5.71 5.50
N GLN A 175 -16.68 4.50 4.98
CA GLN A 175 -16.27 4.22 3.59
C GLN A 175 -17.07 5.06 2.57
N ALA A 176 -18.37 5.22 2.77
CA ALA A 176 -19.24 5.95 1.85
C ALA A 176 -18.96 7.48 1.82
N ALA A 177 -18.48 8.04 2.93
CA ALA A 177 -18.16 9.46 3.06
C ALA A 177 -16.67 9.77 2.82
N PHE A 178 -15.84 8.74 2.75
CA PHE A 178 -14.38 8.92 2.72
C PHE A 178 -13.91 9.80 1.55
N MET A 179 -14.45 9.56 0.35
CA MET A 179 -14.07 10.33 -0.84
C MET A 179 -14.45 11.80 -0.71
N ASP A 180 -15.61 12.12 -0.15
CA ASP A 180 -16.04 13.51 0.05
C ASP A 180 -15.12 14.23 1.03
N VAL A 181 -14.71 13.55 2.12
CA VAL A 181 -13.78 14.08 3.13
C VAL A 181 -12.40 14.36 2.54
N VAL A 182 -11.82 13.39 1.82
CA VAL A 182 -10.43 13.49 1.34
C VAL A 182 -10.29 14.37 0.10
N MET A 183 -11.37 14.65 -0.61
CA MET A 183 -11.37 15.55 -1.78
C MET A 183 -11.75 17.00 -1.41
N GLU A 184 -12.14 17.26 -0.15
CA GLU A 184 -12.40 18.62 0.32
C GLU A 184 -11.10 19.44 0.34
N ARG A 185 -11.10 20.57 -0.36
CA ARG A 185 -9.94 21.45 -0.50
C ARG A 185 -10.04 22.71 0.37
N GLU A 186 -11.26 23.25 0.49
CA GLU A 186 -11.52 24.39 1.34
C GLU A 186 -11.82 23.90 2.77
N ASN A 187 -11.05 24.36 3.75
CA ASN A 187 -11.18 23.91 5.16
C ASN A 187 -11.00 22.38 5.31
N SER A 188 -10.00 21.85 4.63
CA SER A 188 -9.71 20.41 4.68
C SER A 188 -9.72 19.87 6.11
N PRO A 189 -10.47 18.80 6.40
CA PRO A 189 -10.65 18.30 7.76
C PRO A 189 -9.49 17.41 8.23
N TYR A 190 -8.45 17.18 7.42
CA TYR A 190 -7.35 16.30 7.77
C TYR A 190 -5.99 16.85 7.30
N ASP A 191 -4.93 16.44 8.00
CA ASP A 191 -3.54 16.73 7.70
C ASP A 191 -2.82 15.53 7.08
N ILE A 192 -3.09 14.36 7.62
CA ILE A 192 -2.46 13.09 7.27
C ILE A 192 -3.56 12.09 6.89
N MET A 193 -3.38 11.40 5.76
CA MET A 193 -4.27 10.31 5.35
C MET A 193 -3.48 9.01 5.20
N ILE A 194 -4.02 7.96 5.80
CA ILE A 194 -3.50 6.59 5.64
C ILE A 194 -4.36 5.87 4.61
N GLY A 195 -3.74 5.08 3.78
CA GLY A 195 -4.44 4.29 2.79
C GLY A 195 -3.54 3.32 2.05
N GLY A 196 -4.07 2.78 0.99
CA GLY A 196 -3.33 1.94 0.07
C GLY A 196 -4.06 1.80 -1.25
N TYR A 197 -3.32 1.50 -2.29
CA TYR A 197 -3.87 1.29 -3.62
C TYR A 197 -3.23 0.09 -4.30
N VAL A 198 -3.99 -0.51 -5.19
CA VAL A 198 -3.51 -1.43 -6.20
C VAL A 198 -3.72 -0.76 -7.54
N MET A 199 -2.65 -0.50 -8.27
CA MET A 199 -2.68 0.11 -9.60
C MET A 199 -2.17 -0.89 -10.63
N GLY A 200 -2.33 -0.55 -11.91
CA GLY A 200 -1.77 -1.36 -12.99
C GLY A 200 -0.24 -1.39 -13.00
N ILE A 201 0.32 -2.24 -13.84
CA ILE A 201 1.77 -2.39 -14.01
C ILE A 201 2.41 -1.20 -14.73
N ASP A 202 1.62 -0.43 -15.50
CA ASP A 202 2.10 0.76 -16.19
C ASP A 202 2.20 1.93 -15.19
N PRO A 203 3.37 2.59 -15.07
CA PRO A 203 3.55 3.69 -14.13
C PRO A 203 2.67 4.91 -14.42
N TYR A 204 2.17 5.07 -15.65
CA TYR A 204 1.24 6.16 -15.96
C TYR A 204 -0.09 6.05 -15.20
N ALA A 205 -0.51 4.85 -14.81
CA ALA A 205 -1.70 4.67 -13.98
C ALA A 205 -1.62 5.46 -12.65
N TYR A 206 -0.39 5.70 -12.16
CA TYR A 206 -0.13 6.47 -10.95
C TYR A 206 -0.23 8.00 -11.14
N ALA A 207 -0.31 8.49 -12.38
CA ALA A 207 -0.58 9.90 -12.67
C ALA A 207 -1.84 10.38 -11.95
N SER A 208 -2.85 9.51 -11.81
CA SER A 208 -4.07 9.80 -11.08
C SER A 208 -3.86 10.29 -9.65
N LEU A 209 -2.75 9.92 -9.03
CA LEU A 209 -2.45 10.24 -7.64
C LEU A 209 -1.72 11.58 -7.48
N PHE A 210 -1.00 12.03 -8.52
CA PHE A 210 -0.03 13.14 -8.41
C PHE A 210 -0.24 14.27 -9.40
N VAL A 211 -0.92 14.05 -10.52
CA VAL A 211 -1.14 15.07 -11.54
C VAL A 211 -2.34 15.94 -11.19
N SER A 212 -2.18 17.27 -11.28
CA SER A 212 -3.15 18.22 -10.72
C SER A 212 -4.34 18.52 -11.61
N ASP A 213 -4.22 18.34 -12.93
CA ASP A 213 -5.18 18.83 -13.93
C ASP A 213 -6.13 17.76 -14.49
N GLN A 214 -6.10 16.56 -13.94
CA GLN A 214 -6.96 15.48 -14.41
C GLN A 214 -8.26 15.40 -13.59
N GLU A 215 -9.38 15.73 -14.20
CA GLU A 215 -10.70 15.65 -13.57
C GLU A 215 -11.02 14.22 -13.08
N GLY A 216 -11.60 14.12 -11.88
CA GLY A 216 -12.05 12.87 -11.28
C GLY A 216 -10.93 11.97 -10.77
N MET A 217 -9.72 12.50 -10.65
CA MET A 217 -8.56 11.73 -10.24
C MET A 217 -8.36 11.70 -8.72
N MET A 218 -7.51 10.78 -8.26
CA MET A 218 -7.30 10.45 -6.85
C MET A 218 -6.16 11.26 -6.21
N ASN A 219 -5.96 12.52 -6.63
CA ASN A 219 -4.97 13.42 -6.01
C ASN A 219 -5.52 14.01 -4.70
N MET A 220 -5.60 13.15 -3.68
CA MET A 220 -6.15 13.48 -2.36
C MET A 220 -5.20 14.35 -1.52
N MET A 221 -3.97 14.55 -1.97
CA MET A 221 -2.99 15.40 -1.32
C MET A 221 -3.13 16.87 -1.72
N ASN A 222 -4.01 17.17 -2.67
CA ASN A 222 -4.11 18.48 -3.33
C ASN A 222 -2.77 18.98 -3.88
N TYR A 223 -1.95 18.05 -4.32
CA TYR A 223 -0.60 18.30 -4.82
C TYR A 223 -0.63 18.89 -6.22
N ASP A 224 0.19 19.90 -6.44
CA ASP A 224 0.40 20.52 -7.75
C ASP A 224 1.88 20.82 -7.96
N ASN A 225 2.49 20.10 -8.89
CA ASN A 225 3.88 20.30 -9.30
C ASN A 225 4.00 20.13 -10.81
N ALA A 226 4.30 21.25 -11.51
CA ALA A 226 4.38 21.28 -12.96
C ALA A 226 5.42 20.27 -13.50
N THR A 227 6.56 20.08 -12.82
CA THR A 227 7.59 19.12 -13.21
C THR A 227 7.07 17.70 -13.16
N VAL A 228 6.34 17.33 -12.09
CA VAL A 228 5.74 16.00 -11.96
C VAL A 228 4.68 15.78 -13.03
N ASN A 229 3.83 16.78 -13.29
CA ASN A 229 2.83 16.73 -14.35
C ASN A 229 3.47 16.45 -15.72
N GLU A 230 4.53 17.20 -16.07
CA GLU A 230 5.28 17.03 -17.33
C GLU A 230 5.95 15.65 -17.43
N LEU A 231 6.55 15.17 -16.33
CA LEU A 231 7.22 13.85 -16.31
C LEU A 231 6.24 12.71 -16.56
N PHE A 232 5.04 12.74 -15.97
CA PHE A 232 4.03 11.71 -16.25
C PHE A 232 3.55 11.76 -17.70
N VAL A 233 3.30 12.95 -18.26
CA VAL A 233 2.91 13.12 -19.67
C VAL A 233 4.01 12.60 -20.61
N LYS A 234 5.26 13.00 -20.36
CA LYS A 234 6.42 12.57 -21.15
C LYS A 234 6.62 11.04 -21.05
N GLY A 235 6.56 10.47 -19.85
CA GLY A 235 6.70 9.03 -19.64
C GLY A 235 5.64 8.20 -20.33
N ASN A 236 4.41 8.72 -20.43
CA ASN A 236 3.33 8.07 -21.16
C ASN A 236 3.56 8.09 -22.69
N ALA A 237 4.19 9.15 -23.21
CA ALA A 237 4.46 9.31 -24.64
C ALA A 237 5.75 8.63 -25.12
N THR A 238 6.64 8.23 -24.21
CA THR A 238 7.96 7.67 -24.52
C THR A 238 7.86 6.16 -24.74
N LEU A 239 8.35 5.69 -25.90
CA LEU A 239 8.36 4.27 -26.28
C LEU A 239 9.72 3.59 -25.99
N ASP A 240 10.81 4.35 -25.93
CA ASP A 240 12.12 3.83 -25.57
C ASP A 240 12.14 3.48 -24.08
N GLU A 241 12.40 2.23 -23.78
CA GLU A 241 12.32 1.69 -22.43
C GLU A 241 13.36 2.31 -21.47
N THR A 242 14.55 2.63 -21.97
CA THR A 242 15.61 3.22 -21.16
C THR A 242 15.27 4.67 -20.81
N GLU A 243 14.88 5.46 -21.82
CA GLU A 243 14.42 6.84 -21.61
C GLU A 243 13.19 6.86 -20.68
N ARG A 244 12.25 5.94 -20.86
CA ARG A 244 11.05 5.84 -20.04
C ARG A 244 11.38 5.51 -18.58
N GLN A 245 12.36 4.62 -18.33
CA GLN A 245 12.87 4.33 -17.00
C GLN A 245 13.44 5.59 -16.33
N GLU A 246 14.25 6.36 -17.05
CA GLU A 246 14.83 7.60 -16.53
C GLU A 246 13.76 8.63 -16.17
N ILE A 247 12.74 8.80 -17.00
CA ILE A 247 11.63 9.72 -16.75
C ILE A 247 10.87 9.34 -15.49
N TYR A 248 10.50 8.06 -15.33
CA TYR A 248 9.78 7.63 -14.13
C TYR A 248 10.65 7.58 -12.87
N THR A 249 11.97 7.42 -13.01
CA THR A 249 12.90 7.62 -11.90
C THR A 249 12.85 9.08 -11.41
N GLN A 250 12.92 10.05 -12.34
CA GLN A 250 12.80 11.46 -12.01
C GLN A 250 11.44 11.82 -11.40
N ALA A 251 10.35 11.23 -11.89
CA ALA A 251 9.02 11.44 -11.31
C ALA A 251 8.93 10.91 -9.86
N GLN A 252 9.51 9.73 -9.59
CA GLN A 252 9.58 9.17 -8.24
C GLN A 252 10.42 10.08 -7.32
N GLN A 253 11.57 10.55 -7.78
CA GLN A 253 12.44 11.47 -7.02
C GLN A 253 11.71 12.76 -6.68
N ALA A 254 11.10 13.43 -7.66
CA ALA A 254 10.41 14.68 -7.46
C ALA A 254 9.23 14.57 -6.46
N VAL A 255 8.44 13.51 -6.54
CA VAL A 255 7.35 13.25 -5.58
C VAL A 255 7.89 13.06 -4.16
N MET A 256 9.00 12.33 -4.01
CA MET A 256 9.59 12.10 -2.69
C MET A 256 10.26 13.35 -2.13
N GLU A 257 10.95 14.16 -2.96
CA GLU A 257 11.57 15.42 -2.53
C GLU A 257 10.58 16.43 -1.97
N ASP A 258 9.35 16.44 -2.48
CA ASP A 258 8.28 17.34 -2.02
C ASP A 258 7.65 16.92 -0.68
N ALA A 259 8.02 15.77 -0.15
CA ALA A 259 7.58 15.27 1.16
C ALA A 259 6.04 15.27 1.33
N ILE A 260 5.33 14.84 0.30
CA ILE A 260 3.84 14.77 0.32
C ILE A 260 3.34 13.33 0.42
N PHE A 261 4.21 12.38 0.18
CA PHE A 261 3.89 10.97 0.08
C PHE A 261 4.96 10.13 0.79
N TYR A 262 4.54 9.23 1.67
CA TYR A 262 5.43 8.32 2.38
C TYR A 262 4.98 6.89 2.12
N PRO A 263 5.64 6.19 1.18
CA PRO A 263 5.36 4.79 0.94
C PRO A 263 5.83 3.97 2.14
N LEU A 264 4.98 3.08 2.60
CA LEU A 264 5.31 2.16 3.71
C LEU A 264 5.82 0.83 3.17
N GLY A 265 5.12 0.28 2.20
CA GLY A 265 5.47 -1.01 1.65
C GLY A 265 4.29 -1.71 0.98
N THR A 266 4.48 -2.97 0.68
CA THR A 266 3.48 -3.83 0.07
C THR A 266 3.19 -5.00 1.01
N ASN A 267 1.93 -5.19 1.36
CA ASN A 267 1.53 -6.39 2.09
C ASN A 267 1.60 -7.63 1.20
N LEU A 268 1.90 -8.76 1.81
CA LEU A 268 1.83 -10.06 1.17
C LEU A 268 0.47 -10.70 1.47
N ARG A 269 -0.07 -11.40 0.48
CA ARG A 269 -1.19 -12.32 0.66
C ARG A 269 -0.64 -13.72 0.91
N THR A 270 -1.30 -14.44 1.76
CA THR A 270 -0.94 -15.82 2.10
C THR A 270 -1.96 -16.76 1.50
N LEU A 271 -1.59 -17.47 0.44
CA LEU A 271 -2.37 -18.56 -0.11
C LEU A 271 -2.08 -19.83 0.69
N VAL A 272 -3.08 -20.35 1.39
CA VAL A 272 -3.04 -21.65 2.05
C VAL A 272 -3.79 -22.66 1.18
N THR A 273 -3.15 -23.77 0.86
CA THR A 273 -3.79 -24.87 0.12
C THR A 273 -3.63 -26.19 0.85
N THR A 274 -4.56 -27.13 0.61
CA THR A 274 -4.31 -28.53 0.98
C THR A 274 -3.11 -29.07 0.18
N SER A 275 -2.35 -30.00 0.76
CA SER A 275 -1.10 -30.50 0.18
C SER A 275 -1.28 -31.21 -1.18
N ASN A 276 -2.49 -31.66 -1.50
CA ASN A 276 -2.82 -32.28 -2.78
C ASN A 276 -3.15 -31.27 -3.91
N VAL A 277 -3.12 -29.95 -3.64
CA VAL A 277 -3.19 -28.92 -4.68
C VAL A 277 -1.79 -28.70 -5.23
N GLY A 278 -1.58 -29.01 -6.50
CA GLY A 278 -0.33 -28.83 -7.23
C GLY A 278 -0.43 -27.80 -8.34
N GLY A 279 0.70 -27.56 -9.02
CA GLY A 279 0.78 -26.66 -10.18
C GLY A 279 0.73 -25.16 -9.84
N ILE A 280 0.97 -24.78 -8.59
CA ILE A 280 0.90 -23.37 -8.14
C ILE A 280 1.96 -22.50 -8.83
N ASP A 281 3.18 -23.00 -8.96
CA ASP A 281 4.28 -22.29 -9.62
C ASP A 281 4.00 -22.04 -11.11
N GLU A 282 3.44 -23.02 -11.80
CA GLU A 282 3.05 -22.91 -13.22
C GLU A 282 1.82 -22.01 -13.39
N ALA A 283 0.90 -22.02 -12.43
CA ALA A 283 -0.27 -21.14 -12.40
C ALA A 283 0.11 -19.68 -12.14
N LYS A 284 1.26 -19.44 -11.55
CA LYS A 284 1.84 -18.15 -11.12
C LYS A 284 0.90 -17.32 -10.26
N LEU A 285 1.31 -17.07 -9.04
CA LEU A 285 0.61 -16.14 -8.15
C LEU A 285 0.79 -14.71 -8.63
N VAL A 286 -0.30 -13.99 -8.75
CA VAL A 286 -0.33 -12.60 -9.26
C VAL A 286 -1.24 -11.72 -8.41
N PRO A 287 -0.97 -10.41 -8.36
CA PRO A 287 -1.87 -9.44 -7.73
C PRO A 287 -3.30 -9.54 -8.26
N ILE A 288 -4.28 -9.21 -7.43
CA ILE A 288 -5.71 -9.11 -7.75
C ILE A 288 -6.37 -10.46 -8.02
N TYR A 289 -5.86 -11.25 -8.97
CA TYR A 289 -6.52 -12.48 -9.46
C TYR A 289 -6.05 -13.76 -8.78
N THR A 290 -5.07 -13.68 -7.88
CA THR A 290 -4.39 -14.81 -7.22
C THR A 290 -3.59 -15.67 -8.20
N PHE A 291 -4.19 -16.17 -9.26
CA PHE A 291 -3.53 -16.98 -10.28
C PHE A 291 -3.60 -16.33 -11.67
N SER A 292 -2.48 -16.35 -12.38
CA SER A 292 -2.42 -15.93 -13.79
C SER A 292 -3.11 -16.93 -14.72
N ASP A 293 -2.98 -18.24 -14.42
CA ASP A 293 -3.53 -19.32 -15.25
C ASP A 293 -4.01 -20.50 -14.40
N LEU A 294 -5.30 -20.52 -14.07
CA LEU A 294 -5.95 -21.60 -13.32
C LEU A 294 -5.89 -22.98 -14.02
N SER A 295 -5.67 -23.01 -15.34
CA SER A 295 -5.58 -24.28 -16.08
C SER A 295 -4.37 -25.14 -15.70
N LYS A 296 -3.40 -24.56 -15.00
CA LYS A 296 -2.19 -25.23 -14.54
C LYS A 296 -2.33 -25.94 -13.20
N LEU A 297 -3.36 -25.58 -12.43
CA LEU A 297 -3.61 -26.22 -11.15
C LEU A 297 -3.94 -27.71 -11.32
N THR A 298 -3.48 -28.53 -10.39
CA THR A 298 -3.76 -29.97 -10.32
C THR A 298 -4.33 -30.35 -8.96
N MET A 299 -5.08 -31.43 -8.93
CA MET A 299 -5.49 -32.12 -7.70
C MET A 299 -4.91 -33.54 -7.73
N GLU A 300 -4.07 -33.90 -6.76
CA GLU A 300 -3.44 -35.21 -6.64
C GLU A 300 -4.17 -36.11 -5.65
#